data_272bbcc7ac731f051eedffd912225748
#
_entry.id   272bbcc7ac731f051eedffd912225748
#
_cell.length_a   1.000
_cell.length_b   1.000
_cell.length_c   1.000
_cell.angle_alpha   90.00
_cell.angle_beta   90.00
_cell.angle_gamma   90.00
#
_symmetry.space_group_name_H-M   'P 1'
#
loop_
_entity.id
_entity.type
_entity.pdbx_description
1 polymer ?
#
loop_
_entity_poly.entity_id
_entity_poly.type
_entity_poly.pdbx_seq_one_letter_code
_entity_poly.pdbx_strand_id
1 'polypeptide(L)'
;MKNAYIARSADIASRMFAGETMIMSPRDSTLFNLNETASAIWEAADGRTSLEQIIEQHVCAAFDVTPEEAMKDAESLVQELAAHGILKVSEEPIS
;
A
#
# COMPACT_ATOMS: atom_id res chain seq x y z
N MET A 1 4.73 0.46 13.09
CA MET A 1 4.56 0.87 11.68
C MET A 1 3.41 1.85 11.42
N LYS A 2 2.49 2.00 12.34
CA LYS A 2 1.33 2.88 12.10
C LYS A 2 1.70 4.33 11.78
N ASN A 3 2.84 4.81 12.30
CA ASN A 3 3.31 6.16 12.01
C ASN A 3 4.23 6.24 10.80
N ALA A 4 4.37 5.13 10.05
CA ALA A 4 5.20 5.12 8.85
C ALA A 4 4.47 5.79 7.69
N TYR A 5 5.27 6.35 6.79
CA TYR A 5 4.80 6.92 5.55
C TYR A 5 5.21 6.03 4.40
N ILE A 6 4.31 5.82 3.47
CA ILE A 6 4.58 4.98 2.32
C ILE A 6 4.35 5.75 1.04
N ALA A 7 5.18 5.46 0.04
CA ALA A 7 5.07 6.07 -1.27
C ALA A 7 5.33 5.01 -2.34
N ARG A 8 4.62 5.14 -3.46
CA ARG A 8 4.86 4.27 -4.61
C ARG A 8 6.21 4.61 -5.21
N SER A 9 6.98 3.58 -5.54
CA SER A 9 8.26 3.78 -6.21
C SER A 9 8.02 4.31 -7.62
N ALA A 10 9.00 5.06 -8.14
CA ALA A 10 8.93 5.55 -9.51
C ALA A 10 9.03 4.39 -10.51
N ASP A 11 8.45 4.58 -11.69
CA ASP A 11 8.56 3.64 -12.81
C ASP A 11 7.97 2.25 -12.54
N ILE A 12 7.00 2.18 -11.63
CA ILE A 12 6.29 0.93 -11.38
C ILE A 12 5.14 0.80 -12.36
N ALA A 13 5.12 -0.32 -13.09
CA ALA A 13 4.03 -0.64 -13.97
C ALA A 13 2.87 -1.22 -13.15
N SER A 14 1.75 -0.53 -13.12
CA SER A 14 0.56 -1.01 -12.42
C SER A 14 -0.67 -0.75 -13.26
N ARG A 15 -1.67 -1.61 -13.08
CA ARG A 15 -2.93 -1.49 -13.79
C ARG A 15 -4.06 -1.88 -12.87
N MET A 16 -5.11 -1.05 -12.84
CA MET A 16 -6.29 -1.33 -12.06
C MET A 16 -7.38 -1.93 -12.93
N PHE A 17 -8.01 -2.97 -12.45
CA PHE A 17 -9.10 -3.64 -13.15
C PHE A 17 -10.10 -4.18 -12.15
N ALA A 18 -11.35 -3.75 -12.27
CA ALA A 18 -12.45 -4.22 -11.40
C ALA A 18 -12.17 -4.04 -9.91
N GLY A 19 -11.51 -2.94 -9.53
CA GLY A 19 -11.20 -2.65 -8.13
C GLY A 19 -9.95 -3.34 -7.61
N GLU A 20 -9.29 -4.15 -8.42
CA GLU A 20 -8.04 -4.81 -8.07
C GLU A 20 -6.89 -4.19 -8.83
N THR A 21 -5.70 -4.23 -8.24
CA THR A 21 -4.50 -3.65 -8.85
C THR A 21 -3.50 -4.76 -9.16
N MET A 22 -2.99 -4.76 -10.37
CA MET A 22 -1.90 -5.65 -10.77
C MET A 22 -0.63 -4.84 -10.90
N ILE A 23 0.43 -5.30 -10.24
CA ILE A 23 1.72 -4.62 -10.18
C ILE A 23 2.82 -5.60 -10.57
N MET A 24 3.74 -5.17 -11.42
CA MET A 24 4.91 -5.98 -11.75
C MET A 24 6.13 -5.41 -11.05
N SER A 25 6.85 -6.26 -10.30
CA SER A 25 8.07 -5.87 -9.63
C SER A 25 9.17 -5.58 -10.66
N PRO A 26 9.87 -4.42 -10.57
CA PRO A 26 10.92 -4.11 -11.52
C PRO A 26 12.20 -4.94 -11.31
N ARG A 27 12.35 -5.57 -10.15
CA ARG A 27 13.57 -6.31 -9.81
C ARG A 27 13.56 -7.74 -10.34
N ASP A 28 12.44 -8.42 -10.20
CA ASP A 28 12.36 -9.86 -10.48
C ASP A 28 11.17 -10.24 -11.34
N SER A 29 10.46 -9.26 -11.86
CA SER A 29 9.29 -9.46 -12.71
C SER A 29 8.16 -10.26 -12.05
N THR A 30 8.15 -10.29 -10.71
CA THR A 30 7.07 -10.92 -9.97
C THR A 30 5.79 -10.10 -10.11
N LEU A 31 4.70 -10.78 -10.39
CA LEU A 31 3.41 -10.12 -10.54
C LEU A 31 2.63 -10.19 -9.23
N PHE A 32 2.17 -9.02 -8.76
CA PHE A 32 1.35 -8.91 -7.56
C PHE A 32 -0.06 -8.55 -7.94
N ASN A 33 -1.02 -9.20 -7.31
CA ASN A 33 -2.43 -8.89 -7.51
C ASN A 33 -3.01 -8.43 -6.17
N LEU A 34 -3.34 -7.14 -6.09
CA LEU A 34 -3.87 -6.54 -4.87
C LEU A 34 -5.39 -6.56 -4.92
N ASN A 35 -6.01 -7.08 -3.86
CA ASN A 35 -7.46 -7.04 -3.73
C ASN A 35 -7.94 -5.60 -3.49
N GLU A 36 -9.23 -5.38 -3.34
CA GLU A 36 -9.79 -4.04 -3.20
C GLU A 36 -9.20 -3.28 -2.01
N THR A 37 -9.05 -3.94 -0.86
CA THR A 37 -8.48 -3.31 0.34
C THR A 37 -7.02 -2.92 0.11
N ALA A 38 -6.23 -3.84 -0.42
CA ALA A 38 -4.82 -3.58 -0.71
C ALA A 38 -4.66 -2.51 -1.79
N SER A 39 -5.56 -2.49 -2.78
CA SER A 39 -5.56 -1.47 -3.82
C SER A 39 -5.82 -0.08 -3.25
N ALA A 40 -6.71 0.04 -2.26
CA ALA A 40 -6.99 1.31 -1.61
C ALA A 40 -5.73 1.84 -0.90
N ILE A 41 -4.99 0.96 -0.25
CA ILE A 41 -3.72 1.33 0.41
C ILE A 41 -2.70 1.78 -0.62
N TRP A 42 -2.57 1.04 -1.71
CA TRP A 42 -1.65 1.36 -2.80
C TRP A 42 -1.94 2.73 -3.40
N GLU A 43 -3.21 3.02 -3.67
CA GLU A 43 -3.60 4.29 -4.26
C GLU A 43 -3.35 5.47 -3.33
N ALA A 44 -3.47 5.27 -2.03
CA ALA A 44 -3.28 6.31 -1.03
C ALA A 44 -1.81 6.49 -0.63
N ALA A 45 -0.89 5.70 -1.17
CA ALA A 45 0.53 5.72 -0.81
C ALA A 45 1.24 6.91 -1.47
N ASP A 46 1.06 8.10 -0.92
CA ASP A 46 1.59 9.35 -1.47
C ASP A 46 2.84 9.86 -0.77
N GLY A 47 3.31 9.17 0.26
CA GLY A 47 4.47 9.58 1.04
C GLY A 47 4.19 10.67 2.05
N ARG A 48 2.98 11.20 2.11
CA ARG A 48 2.62 12.33 2.99
C ARG A 48 1.58 11.96 4.03
N THR A 49 0.88 10.85 3.82
CA THR A 49 -0.17 10.38 4.73
C THR A 49 0.37 9.16 5.46
N SER A 50 0.27 9.16 6.80
CA SER A 50 0.75 8.02 7.57
C SER A 50 -0.10 6.78 7.28
N LEU A 51 0.47 5.60 7.51
CA LEU A 51 -0.25 4.35 7.29
C LEU A 51 -1.52 4.29 8.13
N GLU A 52 -1.47 4.80 9.37
CA GLU A 52 -2.65 4.86 10.23
C GLU A 52 -3.76 5.69 9.61
N GLN A 53 -3.42 6.86 9.05
CA GLN A 53 -4.40 7.72 8.40
C GLN A 53 -4.96 7.08 7.13
N ILE A 54 -4.11 6.42 6.37
CA ILE A 54 -4.56 5.71 5.16
C ILE A 54 -5.60 4.66 5.53
N ILE A 55 -5.34 3.90 6.59
CA ILE A 55 -6.25 2.86 7.03
C ILE A 55 -7.56 3.46 7.51
N GLU A 56 -7.52 4.51 8.31
CA GLU A 56 -8.73 5.16 8.82
C GLU A 56 -9.56 5.79 7.70
N GLN A 57 -8.92 6.47 6.78
CA GLN A 57 -9.62 7.25 5.75
C GLN A 57 -10.03 6.42 4.54
N HIS A 58 -9.24 5.43 4.17
CA HIS A 58 -9.42 4.71 2.92
C HIS A 58 -9.78 3.24 3.07
N VAL A 59 -9.53 2.65 4.21
CA VAL A 59 -9.83 1.23 4.44
C VAL A 59 -11.02 1.07 5.36
N CYS A 60 -10.94 1.57 6.58
CA CYS A 60 -12.03 1.42 7.54
C CYS A 60 -13.27 2.21 7.16
N ALA A 61 -13.11 3.31 6.44
CA ALA A 61 -14.24 4.11 5.96
C ALA A 61 -14.98 3.45 4.79
N ALA A 62 -14.28 2.61 4.02
CA ALA A 62 -14.83 2.01 2.81
C ALA A 62 -15.15 0.52 2.96
N PHE A 63 -14.52 -0.16 3.90
CA PHE A 63 -14.65 -1.60 4.10
C PHE A 63 -15.01 -1.91 5.53
N ASP A 64 -15.73 -3.00 5.74
CA ASP A 64 -16.18 -3.42 7.07
C ASP A 64 -15.09 -4.22 7.76
N VAL A 65 -14.03 -3.53 8.19
CA VAL A 65 -12.90 -4.13 8.89
C VAL A 65 -12.53 -3.29 10.10
N THR A 66 -11.98 -3.93 11.15
CA THR A 66 -11.48 -3.20 12.30
C THR A 66 -10.13 -2.57 11.99
N PRO A 67 -9.80 -1.43 12.64
CA PRO A 67 -8.48 -0.82 12.43
C PRO A 67 -7.31 -1.76 12.76
N GLU A 68 -7.46 -2.61 13.76
CA GLU A 68 -6.41 -3.53 14.15
C GLU A 68 -6.14 -4.58 13.07
N GLU A 69 -7.19 -5.17 12.52
CA GLU A 69 -7.05 -6.15 11.45
C GLU A 69 -6.51 -5.50 10.18
N ALA A 70 -7.02 -4.32 9.86
CA ALA A 70 -6.57 -3.60 8.68
C ALA A 70 -5.10 -3.21 8.79
N MET A 71 -4.66 -2.78 9.97
CA MET A 71 -3.27 -2.42 10.20
C MET A 71 -2.35 -3.62 10.04
N LYS A 72 -2.74 -4.76 10.61
CA LYS A 72 -1.96 -5.99 10.53
C LYS A 72 -1.78 -6.44 9.07
N ASP A 73 -2.86 -6.43 8.31
CA ASP A 73 -2.81 -6.81 6.90
C ASP A 73 -2.00 -5.80 6.10
N ALA A 74 -2.15 -4.51 6.40
CA ALA A 74 -1.42 -3.45 5.71
C ALA A 74 0.09 -3.55 5.98
N GLU A 75 0.49 -3.87 7.20
CA GLU A 75 1.90 -4.02 7.51
C GLU A 75 2.53 -5.16 6.72
N SER A 76 1.85 -6.30 6.63
CA SER A 76 2.32 -7.42 5.83
C SER A 76 2.45 -7.03 4.35
N LEU A 77 1.45 -6.36 3.81
CA LEU A 77 1.46 -5.90 2.43
C LEU A 77 2.61 -4.93 2.17
N VAL A 78 2.77 -3.93 3.05
CA VAL A 78 3.80 -2.91 2.90
C VAL A 78 5.20 -3.53 2.95
N GLN A 79 5.43 -4.45 3.88
CA GLN A 79 6.72 -5.12 3.99
C GLN A 79 7.04 -5.94 2.75
N GLU A 80 6.07 -6.66 2.22
CA GLU A 80 6.25 -7.46 1.01
C GLU A 80 6.55 -6.58 -0.19
N LEU A 81 5.76 -5.53 -0.41
CA LEU A 81 5.98 -4.65 -1.55
C LEU A 81 7.28 -3.86 -1.43
N ALA A 82 7.64 -3.46 -0.20
CA ALA A 82 8.92 -2.76 0.01
C ALA A 82 10.10 -3.68 -0.27
N ALA A 83 10.01 -4.96 0.09
CA ALA A 83 11.07 -5.92 -0.18
C ALA A 83 11.32 -6.10 -1.67
N HIS A 84 10.30 -5.92 -2.50
CA HIS A 84 10.42 -6.02 -3.96
C HIS A 84 10.67 -4.68 -4.64
N GLY A 85 10.89 -3.62 -3.87
CA GLY A 85 11.17 -2.29 -4.43
C GLY A 85 9.96 -1.56 -5.00
N ILE A 86 8.76 -2.03 -4.68
CA ILE A 86 7.51 -1.45 -5.20
C ILE A 86 7.06 -0.26 -4.36
N LEU A 87 7.25 -0.32 -3.04
CA LEU A 87 6.94 0.77 -2.13
C LEU A 87 8.18 1.23 -1.40
N LYS A 88 8.18 2.52 -1.05
CA LYS A 88 9.16 3.10 -0.15
C LYS A 88 8.49 3.33 1.20
N VAL A 89 9.21 3.01 2.27
CA VAL A 89 8.71 3.16 3.64
C VAL A 89 9.66 4.07 4.41
N SER A 90 9.11 5.01 5.16
CA SER A 90 9.90 5.94 5.96
C SER A 90 9.17 6.29 7.24
N GLU A 91 9.91 6.63 8.28
CA GLU A 91 9.33 7.14 9.53
C GLU A 91 9.00 8.62 9.42
N GLU A 92 9.44 9.28 8.36
CA GLU A 92 9.16 10.69 8.11
C GLU A 92 8.48 10.84 6.75
N PRO A 93 7.73 11.93 6.54
CA PRO A 93 7.10 12.15 5.24
C PRO A 93 8.11 12.10 4.10
N ILE A 94 7.73 11.46 3.02
CA ILE A 94 8.54 11.32 1.82
C ILE A 94 8.16 12.44 0.87
N SER A 95 9.13 13.26 0.53
CA SER A 95 8.90 14.38 -0.38
C SER A 95 9.12 14.02 -1.83
#